data_cfd7d949b6e608ed25c30ed6984101ea
#
_entry.id   cfd7d949b6e608ed25c30ed6984101ea
#
_cell.length_a   1.000
_cell.length_b   1.000
_cell.length_c   1.000
_cell.angle_alpha   90.00
_cell.angle_beta   90.00
_cell.angle_gamma   90.00
#
_symmetry.space_group_name_H-M   'P 1'
#
loop_
_entity.id
_entity.type
_entity.pdbx_description
1 polymer ?
#
loop_
_entity_poly.entity_id
_entity_poly.type
_entity_poly.pdbx_seq_one_letter_code
_entity_poly.pdbx_strand_id
1 'polypeptide(L)'
;MGEKKVSMRQIAQICGCSLATVSYALNHTGQGKISSATRLRIIDTAKQLNYPTTRTTRGKKNRAAILVTRLHGESVGRRLHLTDLAMQLEAQLLELGIPSVILRLGDLVEDWRKILAVSPSVIFVLDGGCRAVAHVNPPCVTPMIFVDCDNDDPLYYKILPDYPSLMLEAKTRLGREDLFLVAEPVRSGQLMTLLSQGFAPQDVFFHDGTQSLSHFLEAHQGRKGVVVGDLLGVEVCGQFPPEDLAVICSLDDPGLFPPQTTLLPAPNADKAKAAAAVASDLLTLDYDPTQGNRILVKGNFPTNG
;
A
#
# COMPACT_ATOMS: atom_id res chain seq x y z
N MET A 1 22.22 17.99 36.05
CA MET A 1 22.17 18.88 34.87
C MET A 1 20.79 18.65 34.24
N GLY A 2 19.90 19.67 34.24
CA GLY A 2 18.55 19.53 33.70
C GLY A 2 18.61 19.42 32.18
N GLU A 3 18.04 18.37 31.64
CA GLU A 3 17.84 18.22 30.20
C GLU A 3 17.03 19.42 29.65
N LYS A 4 17.65 20.14 28.75
CA LYS A 4 17.05 21.33 28.13
C LYS A 4 15.83 20.87 27.29
N LYS A 5 14.63 21.12 27.80
CA LYS A 5 13.38 20.70 27.17
C LYS A 5 13.28 21.33 25.77
N VAL A 6 13.23 20.51 24.74
CA VAL A 6 13.09 20.97 23.34
C VAL A 6 11.83 21.79 23.16
N SER A 7 11.92 22.86 22.39
CA SER A 7 10.80 23.80 22.15
C SER A 7 10.42 23.89 20.69
N MET A 8 9.17 24.24 20.38
CA MET A 8 8.72 24.51 19.01
C MET A 8 9.57 25.60 18.32
N ARG A 9 10.20 26.52 19.08
CA ARG A 9 11.10 27.53 18.50
C ARG A 9 12.38 26.91 17.94
N GLN A 10 12.93 25.89 18.59
CA GLN A 10 14.10 25.17 18.08
C GLN A 10 13.75 24.41 16.79
N ILE A 11 12.58 23.76 16.74
CA ILE A 11 12.09 23.10 15.53
C ILE A 11 11.92 24.13 14.41
N ALA A 12 11.30 25.28 14.69
CA ALA A 12 11.12 26.35 13.72
C ALA A 12 12.45 26.87 13.15
N GLN A 13 13.45 27.04 14.01
CA GLN A 13 14.79 27.48 13.64
C GLN A 13 15.49 26.45 12.73
N ILE A 14 15.44 25.16 13.08
CA ILE A 14 16.06 24.07 12.29
C ILE A 14 15.36 23.92 10.95
N CYS A 15 14.02 23.99 10.94
CA CYS A 15 13.23 23.88 9.71
C CYS A 15 13.19 25.16 8.86
N GLY A 16 13.79 26.27 9.29
CA GLY A 16 13.74 27.54 8.57
C GLY A 16 12.31 28.03 8.33
N CYS A 17 11.41 27.86 9.30
CA CYS A 17 10.01 28.23 9.16
C CYS A 17 9.48 28.98 10.38
N SER A 18 8.27 29.54 10.29
CA SER A 18 7.66 30.25 11.40
C SER A 18 7.19 29.33 12.53
N LEU A 19 7.11 29.83 13.75
CA LEU A 19 6.51 29.11 14.88
C LEU A 19 5.06 28.70 14.60
N ALA A 20 4.33 29.54 13.86
CA ALA A 20 2.96 29.23 13.44
C ALA A 20 2.94 28.02 12.48
N THR A 21 3.90 27.94 11.56
CA THR A 21 4.06 26.82 10.64
C THR A 21 4.34 25.51 11.40
N VAL A 22 5.22 25.55 12.41
CA VAL A 22 5.45 24.37 13.28
C VAL A 22 4.19 24.00 14.06
N SER A 23 3.49 24.99 14.61
CA SER A 23 2.22 24.74 15.30
C SER A 23 1.17 24.14 14.38
N TYR A 24 1.05 24.63 13.16
CA TYR A 24 0.14 24.06 12.15
C TYR A 24 0.53 22.63 11.76
N ALA A 25 1.82 22.35 11.62
CA ALA A 25 2.30 21.01 11.31
C ALA A 25 2.03 20.03 12.45
N LEU A 26 2.27 20.40 13.70
CA LEU A 26 2.15 19.52 14.86
C LEU A 26 0.74 19.43 15.46
N ASN A 27 -0.11 20.45 15.29
CA ASN A 27 -1.47 20.50 15.89
C ASN A 27 -2.61 20.35 14.88
N HIS A 28 -2.33 20.06 13.61
CA HIS A 28 -3.35 19.82 12.55
C HIS A 28 -4.23 21.00 12.20
N THR A 29 -3.92 22.18 12.66
CA THR A 29 -4.59 23.39 12.26
C THR A 29 -3.98 23.91 10.98
N GLY A 30 -4.77 24.35 10.01
CA GLY A 30 -4.26 24.98 8.80
C GLY A 30 -4.07 24.06 7.58
N GLN A 31 -5.03 23.16 7.32
CA GLN A 31 -5.11 22.44 6.04
C GLN A 31 -4.93 23.38 4.86
N GLY A 32 -4.05 22.99 3.91
CA GLY A 32 -3.73 23.79 2.73
C GLY A 32 -2.77 24.97 2.95
N LYS A 33 -2.38 25.28 4.20
CA LYS A 33 -1.45 26.40 4.50
C LYS A 33 0.02 26.03 4.44
N ILE A 34 0.35 24.75 4.48
CA ILE A 34 1.71 24.22 4.38
C ILE A 34 1.74 23.01 3.46
N SER A 35 2.84 22.86 2.70
CA SER A 35 3.02 21.69 1.83
C SER A 35 3.29 20.43 2.65
N SER A 36 2.97 19.26 2.08
CA SER A 36 3.27 17.95 2.70
C SER A 36 4.77 17.80 2.98
N ALA A 37 5.64 18.26 2.08
CA ALA A 37 7.10 18.24 2.27
C ALA A 37 7.54 19.08 3.48
N THR A 38 6.97 20.28 3.65
CA THR A 38 7.25 21.13 4.83
C THR A 38 6.75 20.48 6.11
N ARG A 39 5.56 19.87 6.07
CA ARG A 39 4.97 19.16 7.20
C ARG A 39 5.86 17.98 7.62
N LEU A 40 6.27 17.14 6.66
CA LEU A 40 7.15 16.01 6.89
C LEU A 40 8.45 16.45 7.56
N ARG A 41 9.14 17.46 7.01
CA ARG A 41 10.38 17.98 7.60
C ARG A 41 10.20 18.44 9.05
N ILE A 42 9.10 19.10 9.39
CA ILE A 42 8.81 19.53 10.75
C ILE A 42 8.57 18.35 11.68
N ILE A 43 7.81 17.35 11.24
CA ILE A 43 7.54 16.13 12.01
C ILE A 43 8.84 15.37 12.28
N ASP A 44 9.67 15.18 11.27
CA ASP A 44 10.95 14.48 11.38
C ASP A 44 11.90 15.22 12.33
N THR A 45 12.00 16.55 12.20
CA THR A 45 12.80 17.36 13.14
C THR A 45 12.27 17.26 14.56
N ALA A 46 10.94 17.29 14.77
CA ALA A 46 10.35 17.14 16.08
C ALA A 46 10.66 15.78 16.71
N LYS A 47 10.63 14.71 15.90
CA LYS A 47 10.99 13.35 16.31
C LYS A 47 12.46 13.25 16.68
N GLN A 48 13.36 13.69 15.80
CA GLN A 48 14.82 13.69 16.03
C GLN A 48 15.19 14.42 17.32
N LEU A 49 14.49 15.49 17.64
CA LEU A 49 14.72 16.26 18.86
C LEU A 49 14.00 15.70 20.09
N ASN A 50 13.30 14.58 19.99
CA ASN A 50 12.43 14.03 21.04
C ASN A 50 11.44 15.08 21.59
N TYR A 51 10.93 15.96 20.70
CA TYR A 51 9.92 16.94 21.09
C TYR A 51 8.64 16.20 21.49
N PRO A 52 8.10 16.43 22.70
CA PRO A 52 6.88 15.78 23.14
C PRO A 52 5.70 16.30 22.30
N THR A 53 5.47 15.66 21.16
CA THR A 53 4.23 15.82 20.44
C THR A 53 3.10 15.27 21.30
N THR A 54 2.03 16.01 21.42
CA THR A 54 0.96 15.86 22.41
C THR A 54 0.28 14.49 22.47
N ARG A 55 0.97 13.39 22.54
CA ARG A 55 0.45 12.04 22.88
C ARG A 55 1.46 10.91 22.74
N THR A 56 2.75 11.14 22.86
CA THR A 56 3.57 10.04 23.35
C THR A 56 3.21 9.81 24.80
N THR A 57 2.13 9.06 25.01
CA THR A 57 1.79 8.55 26.34
C THR A 57 2.94 7.64 26.77
N ARG A 58 3.85 8.18 27.58
CA ARG A 58 4.83 7.37 28.32
C ARG A 58 4.07 6.21 28.94
N GLY A 59 4.34 4.98 28.48
CA GLY A 59 3.78 3.76 29.03
C GLY A 59 2.63 3.09 28.25
N LYS A 60 2.10 3.65 27.16
CA LYS A 60 1.20 2.89 26.28
C LYS A 60 2.01 2.00 25.34
N LYS A 61 1.72 0.70 25.34
CA LYS A 61 2.26 -0.24 24.35
C LYS A 61 1.89 0.26 22.94
N ASN A 62 2.84 0.22 22.01
CA ASN A 62 2.55 0.50 20.60
C ASN A 62 1.37 -0.37 20.13
N ARG A 63 0.51 0.20 19.31
CA ARG A 63 -0.65 -0.49 18.74
C ARG A 63 -0.84 -0.05 17.30
N ALA A 64 -1.10 -0.99 16.42
CA ALA A 64 -1.42 -0.70 15.03
C ALA A 64 -2.94 -0.71 14.78
N ALA A 65 -3.40 0.12 13.85
CA ALA A 65 -4.71 0.00 13.22
C ALA A 65 -4.52 -0.38 11.75
N ILE A 66 -5.11 -1.50 11.34
CA ILE A 66 -5.11 -1.97 9.95
C ILE A 66 -6.49 -1.65 9.38
N LEU A 67 -6.53 -0.75 8.40
CA LEU A 67 -7.76 -0.27 7.81
C LEU A 67 -8.05 -0.99 6.50
N VAL A 68 -9.13 -1.74 6.47
CA VAL A 68 -9.63 -2.40 5.28
C VAL A 68 -10.94 -1.72 4.90
N THR A 69 -10.93 -0.96 3.82
CA THR A 69 -12.13 -0.25 3.36
C THR A 69 -12.97 -1.18 2.49
N ARG A 70 -14.26 -1.33 2.77
CA ARG A 70 -15.20 -2.07 1.93
C ARG A 70 -15.80 -1.15 0.87
N LEU A 71 -15.89 -1.64 -0.38
CA LEU A 71 -16.70 -1.02 -1.42
C LEU A 71 -17.91 -1.89 -1.75
N HIS A 72 -19.04 -1.24 -2.10
CA HIS A 72 -20.10 -1.92 -2.80
C HIS A 72 -19.61 -2.32 -4.20
N GLY A 73 -19.83 -3.57 -4.61
CA GLY A 73 -19.38 -4.08 -5.90
C GLY A 73 -17.95 -4.61 -5.96
N GLU A 74 -17.24 -4.67 -4.84
CA GLU A 74 -15.91 -5.27 -4.78
C GLU A 74 -15.96 -6.79 -5.07
N SER A 75 -15.06 -7.27 -5.93
CA SER A 75 -14.97 -8.68 -6.30
C SER A 75 -14.65 -9.57 -5.08
N VAL A 76 -14.96 -10.87 -5.20
CA VAL A 76 -14.59 -11.86 -4.17
C VAL A 76 -13.07 -11.98 -4.09
N GLY A 77 -12.38 -11.96 -5.24
CA GLY A 77 -10.92 -12.04 -5.31
C GLY A 77 -10.25 -10.88 -4.59
N ARG A 78 -10.71 -9.65 -4.83
CA ARG A 78 -10.15 -8.48 -4.14
C ARG A 78 -10.37 -8.54 -2.63
N ARG A 79 -11.53 -8.97 -2.18
CA ARG A 79 -11.81 -9.15 -0.74
C ARG A 79 -10.92 -10.20 -0.10
N LEU A 80 -10.68 -11.33 -0.78
CA LEU A 80 -9.78 -12.38 -0.32
C LEU A 80 -8.36 -11.84 -0.20
N HIS A 81 -7.86 -11.21 -1.26
CA HIS A 81 -6.54 -10.58 -1.29
C HIS A 81 -6.32 -9.61 -0.10
N LEU A 82 -7.26 -8.68 0.14
CA LEU A 82 -7.14 -7.71 1.23
C LEU A 82 -7.29 -8.34 2.61
N THR A 83 -8.09 -9.41 2.72
CA THR A 83 -8.24 -10.14 3.99
C THR A 83 -6.95 -10.87 4.32
N ASP A 84 -6.37 -11.58 3.36
CA ASP A 84 -5.09 -12.27 3.55
C ASP A 84 -3.97 -11.28 3.86
N LEU A 85 -3.85 -10.19 3.11
CA LEU A 85 -2.87 -9.13 3.37
C LEU A 85 -2.99 -8.56 4.80
N ALA A 86 -4.23 -8.33 5.28
CA ALA A 86 -4.45 -7.85 6.64
C ALA A 86 -4.02 -8.87 7.69
N MET A 87 -4.28 -10.15 7.48
CA MET A 87 -3.87 -11.24 8.38
C MET A 87 -2.35 -11.44 8.40
N GLN A 88 -1.70 -11.39 7.23
CA GLN A 88 -0.24 -11.46 7.12
C GLN A 88 0.41 -10.28 7.85
N LEU A 89 -0.14 -9.08 7.69
CA LEU A 89 0.37 -7.89 8.36
C LEU A 89 0.17 -7.96 9.88
N GLU A 90 -0.98 -8.45 10.35
CA GLU A 90 -1.21 -8.70 11.78
C GLU A 90 -0.18 -9.67 12.37
N ALA A 91 0.11 -10.78 11.68
CA ALA A 91 1.11 -11.76 12.10
C ALA A 91 2.51 -11.13 12.21
N GLN A 92 2.94 -10.37 11.19
CA GLN A 92 4.25 -9.70 11.20
C GLN A 92 4.35 -8.65 12.31
N LEU A 93 3.30 -7.89 12.58
CA LEU A 93 3.27 -6.92 13.67
C LEU A 93 3.32 -7.59 15.04
N LEU A 94 2.67 -8.75 15.18
CA LEU A 94 2.70 -9.52 16.42
C LEU A 94 4.10 -10.04 16.75
N GLU A 95 4.87 -10.50 15.75
CA GLU A 95 6.26 -10.90 15.89
C GLU A 95 7.14 -9.73 16.39
N LEU A 96 6.83 -8.50 15.99
CA LEU A 96 7.50 -7.28 16.48
C LEU A 96 6.96 -6.78 17.84
N GLY A 97 6.03 -7.49 18.45
CA GLY A 97 5.39 -7.09 19.71
C GLY A 97 4.45 -5.89 19.58
N ILE A 98 3.95 -5.62 18.40
CA ILE A 98 3.01 -4.53 18.09
C ILE A 98 1.60 -5.12 17.93
N PRO A 99 0.76 -5.14 18.97
CA PRO A 99 -0.61 -5.60 18.84
C PRO A 99 -1.38 -4.74 17.86
N SER A 100 -2.22 -5.35 17.04
CA SER A 100 -2.99 -4.68 16.00
C SER A 100 -4.50 -4.87 16.15
N VAL A 101 -5.26 -4.02 15.49
CA VAL A 101 -6.71 -4.12 15.35
C VAL A 101 -7.06 -3.93 13.88
N ILE A 102 -7.73 -4.91 13.29
CA ILE A 102 -8.26 -4.81 11.93
C ILE A 102 -9.62 -4.11 11.99
N LEU A 103 -9.70 -2.96 11.34
CA LEU A 103 -10.92 -2.17 11.23
C LEU A 103 -11.47 -2.25 9.81
N ARG A 104 -12.65 -2.83 9.68
CA ARG A 104 -13.40 -2.84 8.41
C ARG A 104 -14.26 -1.58 8.35
N LEU A 105 -13.97 -0.71 7.41
CA LEU A 105 -14.58 0.60 7.28
C LEU A 105 -15.48 0.63 6.03
N GLY A 106 -16.63 1.29 6.13
CA GLY A 106 -17.47 1.62 4.98
C GLY A 106 -16.91 2.84 4.24
N ASP A 107 -16.60 3.88 5.00
CA ASP A 107 -15.96 5.11 4.52
C ASP A 107 -14.91 5.57 5.53
N LEU A 108 -13.73 5.96 5.02
CA LEU A 108 -12.63 6.42 5.88
C LEU A 108 -12.96 7.73 6.61
N VAL A 109 -13.74 8.59 6.00
CA VAL A 109 -14.09 9.90 6.57
C VAL A 109 -15.13 9.74 7.69
N GLU A 110 -16.18 8.98 7.42
CA GLU A 110 -17.27 8.75 8.38
C GLU A 110 -16.79 7.89 9.55
N ASP A 111 -16.00 6.88 9.28
CA ASP A 111 -15.51 5.92 10.27
C ASP A 111 -14.27 6.40 11.04
N TRP A 112 -13.74 7.59 10.75
CA TRP A 112 -12.52 8.11 11.37
C TRP A 112 -12.57 8.12 12.92
N ARG A 113 -13.72 8.34 13.50
CA ARG A 113 -13.90 8.27 14.95
C ARG A 113 -13.57 6.89 15.53
N LYS A 114 -13.87 5.82 14.79
CA LYS A 114 -13.55 4.43 15.19
C LYS A 114 -12.04 4.23 15.23
N ILE A 115 -11.30 4.80 14.26
CA ILE A 115 -9.85 4.75 14.22
C ILE A 115 -9.25 5.50 15.41
N LEU A 116 -9.74 6.70 15.70
CA LEU A 116 -9.28 7.50 16.84
C LEU A 116 -9.55 6.82 18.19
N ALA A 117 -10.64 6.07 18.31
CA ALA A 117 -10.97 5.34 19.54
C ALA A 117 -9.93 4.25 19.87
N VAL A 118 -9.27 3.67 18.87
CA VAL A 118 -8.18 2.70 19.02
C VAL A 118 -6.90 3.38 19.55
N SER A 119 -6.77 4.69 19.35
CA SER A 119 -5.53 5.44 19.66
C SER A 119 -4.27 4.78 19.11
N PRO A 120 -4.18 4.51 17.80
CA PRO A 120 -3.08 3.77 17.22
C PRO A 120 -1.78 4.57 17.23
N SER A 121 -0.65 3.87 17.33
CA SER A 121 0.70 4.41 17.17
C SER A 121 1.14 4.42 15.71
N VAL A 122 0.55 3.56 14.89
CA VAL A 122 0.73 3.48 13.43
C VAL A 122 -0.57 3.05 12.77
N ILE A 123 -0.83 3.53 11.58
CA ILE A 123 -2.02 3.21 10.80
C ILE A 123 -1.59 2.63 9.46
N PHE A 124 -2.15 1.49 9.10
CA PHE A 124 -2.00 0.90 7.77
C PHE A 124 -3.31 1.08 6.99
N VAL A 125 -3.20 1.49 5.74
CA VAL A 125 -4.33 1.65 4.83
C VAL A 125 -4.15 0.69 3.67
N LEU A 126 -4.99 -0.34 3.62
CA LEU A 126 -4.92 -1.36 2.56
C LEU A 126 -5.87 -0.95 1.43
N ASP A 127 -5.35 -0.81 0.22
CA ASP A 127 -6.10 -0.39 -0.98
C ASP A 127 -7.01 0.83 -0.75
N GLY A 128 -6.57 1.75 0.06
CA GLY A 128 -7.35 2.95 0.37
C GLY A 128 -7.27 4.00 -0.74
N GLY A 129 -8.40 4.56 -1.13
CA GLY A 129 -8.43 5.72 -2.02
C GLY A 129 -7.77 6.94 -1.36
N CYS A 130 -6.70 7.46 -1.96
CA CYS A 130 -5.90 8.54 -1.41
C CYS A 130 -6.70 9.85 -1.18
N ARG A 131 -7.76 10.08 -1.96
CA ARG A 131 -8.64 11.24 -1.79
C ARG A 131 -9.39 11.21 -0.47
N ALA A 132 -9.82 10.04 -0.01
CA ALA A 132 -10.53 9.90 1.26
C ALA A 132 -9.62 10.27 2.45
N VAL A 133 -8.33 9.91 2.38
CA VAL A 133 -7.36 10.20 3.45
C VAL A 133 -6.95 11.66 3.48
N ALA A 134 -6.88 12.35 2.35
CA ALA A 134 -6.57 13.78 2.28
C ALA A 134 -7.61 14.66 3.01
N HIS A 135 -8.86 14.20 3.07
CA HIS A 135 -9.94 14.88 3.78
C HIS A 135 -10.03 14.49 5.27
N VAL A 136 -9.47 13.36 5.63
CA VAL A 136 -9.37 12.93 7.02
C VAL A 136 -8.13 13.61 7.60
N ASN A 137 -8.33 14.38 8.66
CA ASN A 137 -7.24 15.08 9.34
C ASN A 137 -6.72 14.17 10.48
N PRO A 138 -5.83 13.17 10.16
CA PRO A 138 -5.31 12.30 11.19
C PRO A 138 -4.52 13.13 12.20
N PRO A 139 -4.48 12.73 13.46
CA PRO A 139 -3.53 13.32 14.40
C PRO A 139 -2.14 13.22 13.78
N CYS A 140 -1.47 14.36 13.45
CA CYS A 140 -0.27 14.46 12.61
C CYS A 140 0.89 13.60 13.01
N VAL A 141 0.81 12.99 14.15
CA VAL A 141 1.94 12.29 14.76
C VAL A 141 1.83 10.78 14.55
N THR A 142 0.65 10.30 14.13
CA THR A 142 0.49 8.87 13.84
C THR A 142 0.93 8.60 12.41
N PRO A 143 2.04 7.89 12.18
CA PRO A 143 2.46 7.54 10.84
C PRO A 143 1.40 6.70 10.13
N MET A 144 1.25 6.96 8.83
CA MET A 144 0.37 6.19 7.96
C MET A 144 1.19 5.51 6.87
N ILE A 145 0.93 4.24 6.66
CA ILE A 145 1.57 3.39 5.67
C ILE A 145 0.48 2.85 4.75
N PHE A 146 0.62 3.09 3.46
CA PHE A 146 -0.29 2.59 2.44
C PHE A 146 0.27 1.29 1.86
N VAL A 147 -0.57 0.29 1.72
CA VAL A 147 -0.20 -0.98 1.08
C VAL A 147 -1.16 -1.24 -0.08
N ASP A 148 -0.63 -1.58 -1.23
CA ASP A 148 -1.37 -1.70 -2.49
C ASP A 148 -2.15 -0.43 -2.87
N CYS A 149 -1.63 0.73 -2.48
CA CYS A 149 -2.17 2.02 -2.82
C CYS A 149 -1.04 3.02 -3.06
N ASP A 150 -1.00 3.61 -4.23
CA ASP A 150 -0.03 4.63 -4.60
C ASP A 150 -0.63 6.03 -4.51
N ASN A 151 0.16 6.98 -4.06
CA ASN A 151 -0.18 8.40 -4.01
C ASN A 151 1.10 9.25 -4.09
N ASP A 152 0.95 10.50 -4.50
CA ASP A 152 2.09 11.42 -4.68
C ASP A 152 2.48 12.17 -3.40
N ASP A 153 1.75 11.96 -2.28
CA ASP A 153 2.05 12.67 -1.04
C ASP A 153 3.31 12.09 -0.38
N PRO A 154 4.39 12.88 -0.26
CA PRO A 154 5.65 12.43 0.36
C PRO A 154 5.54 12.19 1.87
N LEU A 155 4.42 12.58 2.50
CA LEU A 155 4.18 12.35 3.93
C LEU A 155 3.96 10.86 4.25
N TYR A 156 3.51 10.07 3.27
CA TYR A 156 3.10 8.70 3.51
C TYR A 156 4.05 7.70 2.86
N TYR A 157 4.34 6.61 3.57
CA TYR A 157 5.01 5.46 3.01
C TYR A 157 4.04 4.61 2.18
N LYS A 158 4.52 4.08 1.07
CA LYS A 158 3.78 3.23 0.15
C LYS A 158 4.53 1.93 -0.05
N ILE A 159 3.86 0.82 0.17
CA ILE A 159 4.37 -0.53 -0.07
C ILE A 159 3.62 -1.09 -1.27
N LEU A 160 4.31 -1.34 -2.35
CA LEU A 160 3.73 -1.74 -3.63
C LEU A 160 4.46 -2.95 -4.19
N PRO A 161 3.80 -3.85 -4.94
CA PRO A 161 4.51 -4.80 -5.77
C PRO A 161 5.34 -4.07 -6.83
N ASP A 162 6.50 -4.62 -7.18
CA ASP A 162 7.32 -4.11 -8.27
C ASP A 162 6.72 -4.54 -9.62
N TYR A 163 5.56 -3.96 -9.97
CA TYR A 163 4.86 -4.28 -11.22
C TYR A 163 5.72 -4.11 -12.47
N PRO A 164 6.59 -3.09 -12.61
CA PRO A 164 7.48 -3.00 -13.77
C PRO A 164 8.36 -4.23 -13.93
N SER A 165 8.97 -4.72 -12.86
CA SER A 165 9.80 -5.94 -12.90
C SER A 165 8.95 -7.18 -13.16
N LEU A 166 7.75 -7.29 -12.58
CA LEU A 166 6.82 -8.39 -12.82
C LEU A 166 6.36 -8.46 -14.28
N MET A 167 6.05 -7.32 -14.89
CA MET A 167 5.64 -7.25 -16.30
C MET A 167 6.80 -7.59 -17.24
N LEU A 168 8.03 -7.16 -16.92
CA LEU A 168 9.22 -7.54 -17.68
C LEU A 168 9.47 -9.04 -17.59
N GLU A 169 9.33 -9.63 -16.42
CA GLU A 169 9.46 -11.08 -16.22
C GLU A 169 8.37 -11.86 -16.97
N ALA A 170 7.12 -11.36 -16.99
CA ALA A 170 6.06 -11.95 -17.79
C ALA A 170 6.41 -12.01 -19.28
N LYS A 171 6.88 -10.90 -19.83
CA LYS A 171 7.34 -10.83 -21.24
C LYS A 171 8.44 -11.81 -21.53
N THR A 172 9.43 -11.88 -20.63
CA THR A 172 10.58 -12.79 -20.77
C THR A 172 10.15 -14.25 -20.78
N ARG A 173 9.34 -14.67 -19.80
CA ARG A 173 8.90 -16.07 -19.68
C ARG A 173 7.92 -16.50 -20.76
N LEU A 174 7.02 -15.61 -21.15
CA LEU A 174 6.10 -15.86 -22.24
C LEU A 174 6.74 -15.73 -23.62
N GLY A 175 7.94 -15.09 -23.71
CA GLY A 175 8.64 -14.89 -24.99
C GLY A 175 7.92 -13.96 -25.97
N ARG A 176 7.16 -12.98 -25.46
CA ARG A 176 6.34 -12.05 -26.26
C ARG A 176 6.37 -10.64 -25.65
N GLU A 177 6.44 -9.64 -26.52
CA GLU A 177 6.36 -8.22 -26.12
C GLU A 177 4.93 -7.68 -26.13
N ASP A 178 4.06 -8.23 -27.01
CA ASP A 178 2.69 -7.80 -27.27
C ASP A 178 1.70 -8.60 -26.42
N LEU A 179 1.75 -8.43 -25.10
CA LEU A 179 0.83 -9.07 -24.16
C LEU A 179 -0.48 -8.29 -24.02
N PHE A 180 -1.55 -8.96 -23.62
CA PHE A 180 -2.73 -8.32 -23.06
C PHE A 180 -2.71 -8.38 -21.52
N LEU A 181 -3.48 -7.49 -20.87
CA LEU A 181 -3.59 -7.40 -19.42
C LEU A 181 -5.04 -7.63 -18.99
N VAL A 182 -5.24 -8.52 -18.02
CA VAL A 182 -6.49 -8.70 -17.28
C VAL A 182 -6.21 -8.43 -15.81
N ALA A 183 -6.92 -7.50 -15.19
CA ALA A 183 -6.72 -7.17 -13.78
C ALA A 183 -8.04 -6.79 -13.09
N GLU A 184 -8.11 -6.97 -11.78
CA GLU A 184 -9.16 -6.37 -11.00
C GLU A 184 -8.89 -4.86 -10.82
N PRO A 185 -9.93 -4.01 -10.80
CA PRO A 185 -9.75 -2.60 -10.55
C PRO A 185 -9.24 -2.36 -9.13
N VAL A 186 -8.25 -1.49 -9.00
CA VAL A 186 -7.75 -0.98 -7.72
C VAL A 186 -8.20 0.46 -7.51
N ARG A 187 -8.30 0.91 -6.27
CA ARG A 187 -8.79 2.26 -5.96
C ARG A 187 -7.80 3.36 -6.29
N SER A 188 -6.51 3.06 -6.30
CA SER A 188 -5.48 4.02 -6.65
C SER A 188 -5.40 4.20 -8.17
N GLY A 189 -5.80 5.38 -8.66
CA GLY A 189 -5.68 5.72 -10.08
C GLY A 189 -4.23 5.68 -10.58
N GLN A 190 -3.26 6.07 -9.73
CA GLN A 190 -1.83 5.96 -10.06
C GLN A 190 -1.42 4.49 -10.24
N LEU A 191 -1.91 3.60 -9.37
CA LEU A 191 -1.61 2.18 -9.47
C LEU A 191 -2.27 1.55 -10.71
N MET A 192 -3.51 1.94 -11.04
CA MET A 192 -4.16 1.56 -12.30
C MET A 192 -3.34 1.98 -13.52
N THR A 193 -2.87 3.21 -13.52
CA THR A 193 -2.01 3.74 -14.60
C THR A 193 -0.70 2.95 -14.68
N LEU A 194 -0.08 2.65 -13.55
CA LEU A 194 1.15 1.86 -13.51
C LEU A 194 0.95 0.44 -14.04
N LEU A 195 -0.15 -0.22 -13.67
CA LEU A 195 -0.50 -1.56 -14.15
C LEU A 195 -0.70 -1.61 -15.66
N SER A 196 -1.38 -0.60 -16.23
CA SER A 196 -1.67 -0.55 -17.67
C SER A 196 -0.55 0.07 -18.51
N GLN A 197 0.52 0.54 -17.87
CA GLN A 197 1.64 1.16 -18.58
C GLN A 197 2.31 0.19 -19.55
N GLY A 198 2.40 0.59 -20.80
CA GLY A 198 3.02 -0.21 -21.86
C GLY A 198 2.08 -1.18 -22.58
N PHE A 199 0.79 -1.19 -22.22
CA PHE A 199 -0.26 -1.88 -22.96
C PHE A 199 -1.06 -0.90 -23.82
N ALA A 200 -1.52 -1.35 -24.98
CA ALA A 200 -2.47 -0.57 -25.77
C ALA A 200 -3.86 -0.60 -25.09
N PRO A 201 -4.67 0.47 -25.15
CA PRO A 201 -5.94 0.53 -24.43
C PRO A 201 -6.90 -0.64 -24.74
N GLN A 202 -6.90 -1.16 -25.96
CA GLN A 202 -7.71 -2.32 -26.36
C GLN A 202 -7.19 -3.65 -25.79
N ASP A 203 -5.95 -3.68 -25.31
CA ASP A 203 -5.31 -4.87 -24.75
C ASP A 203 -5.37 -4.88 -23.21
N VAL A 204 -6.14 -3.97 -22.62
CA VAL A 204 -6.32 -3.86 -21.16
C VAL A 204 -7.77 -4.11 -20.79
N PHE A 205 -7.99 -5.07 -19.91
CA PHE A 205 -9.29 -5.36 -19.33
C PHE A 205 -9.25 -5.23 -17.81
N PHE A 206 -10.07 -4.34 -17.27
CA PHE A 206 -10.33 -4.29 -15.84
C PHE A 206 -11.67 -4.94 -15.53
N HIS A 207 -11.62 -6.01 -14.73
CA HIS A 207 -12.79 -6.81 -14.35
C HIS A 207 -13.66 -6.08 -13.33
N ASP A 208 -14.35 -5.02 -13.78
CA ASP A 208 -15.24 -4.18 -12.97
C ASP A 208 -16.73 -4.55 -13.11
N GLY A 209 -17.05 -5.59 -13.86
CA GLY A 209 -18.40 -6.05 -14.14
C GLY A 209 -19.13 -5.27 -15.23
N THR A 210 -18.49 -4.28 -15.87
CA THR A 210 -19.10 -3.49 -16.96
C THR A 210 -18.98 -4.13 -18.34
N GLN A 211 -17.97 -4.98 -18.53
CA GLN A 211 -17.66 -5.66 -19.78
C GLN A 211 -17.57 -7.17 -19.57
N SER A 212 -17.79 -7.95 -20.65
CA SER A 212 -17.66 -9.40 -20.63
C SER A 212 -16.21 -9.83 -20.74
N LEU A 213 -15.70 -10.52 -19.72
CA LEU A 213 -14.37 -11.14 -19.72
C LEU A 213 -14.24 -12.14 -20.88
N SER A 214 -15.24 -13.01 -21.09
CA SER A 214 -15.20 -14.01 -22.16
C SER A 214 -15.08 -13.37 -23.54
N HIS A 215 -15.80 -12.27 -23.80
CA HIS A 215 -15.69 -11.55 -25.07
C HIS A 215 -14.30 -10.93 -25.28
N PHE A 216 -13.70 -10.38 -24.21
CA PHE A 216 -12.34 -9.88 -24.27
C PHE A 216 -11.32 -11.00 -24.58
N LEU A 217 -11.45 -12.13 -23.91
CA LEU A 217 -10.56 -13.27 -24.12
C LEU A 217 -10.71 -13.87 -25.53
N GLU A 218 -11.94 -13.96 -26.05
CA GLU A 218 -12.22 -14.39 -27.43
C GLU A 218 -11.52 -13.49 -28.45
N ALA A 219 -11.54 -12.18 -28.25
CA ALA A 219 -10.87 -11.21 -29.12
C ALA A 219 -9.34 -11.32 -29.09
N HIS A 220 -8.78 -11.95 -28.06
CA HIS A 220 -7.32 -12.11 -27.87
C HIS A 220 -6.82 -13.55 -28.08
N GLN A 221 -7.64 -14.42 -28.69
CA GLN A 221 -7.24 -15.80 -29.01
C GLN A 221 -5.92 -15.84 -29.81
N GLY A 222 -5.02 -16.78 -29.42
CA GLY A 222 -3.67 -16.91 -30.03
C GLY A 222 -2.66 -15.86 -29.62
N ARG A 223 -3.02 -14.94 -28.72
CA ARG A 223 -2.09 -14.03 -28.05
C ARG A 223 -1.72 -14.56 -26.67
N LYS A 224 -0.77 -13.90 -26.01
CA LYS A 224 -0.38 -14.20 -24.63
C LYS A 224 -0.76 -13.04 -23.71
N GLY A 225 -1.01 -13.35 -22.42
CA GLY A 225 -1.53 -12.36 -21.51
C GLY A 225 -0.98 -12.43 -20.09
N VAL A 226 -1.11 -11.32 -19.39
CA VAL A 226 -0.82 -11.21 -17.96
C VAL A 226 -2.14 -11.03 -17.20
N VAL A 227 -2.32 -11.81 -16.15
CA VAL A 227 -3.46 -11.70 -15.25
C VAL A 227 -2.96 -11.28 -13.88
N VAL A 228 -3.60 -10.27 -13.28
CA VAL A 228 -3.25 -9.79 -11.94
C VAL A 228 -4.36 -10.14 -10.97
N GLY A 229 -4.06 -11.04 -10.04
CA GLY A 229 -4.99 -11.51 -9.00
C GLY A 229 -5.23 -13.01 -9.05
N ASP A 230 -5.34 -13.61 -7.88
CA ASP A 230 -5.40 -15.07 -7.72
C ASP A 230 -6.69 -15.67 -8.27
N LEU A 231 -7.86 -15.24 -7.75
CA LEU A 231 -9.14 -15.79 -8.23
C LEU A 231 -9.46 -15.41 -9.68
N LEU A 232 -9.10 -14.20 -10.09
CA LEU A 232 -9.23 -13.80 -11.48
C LEU A 232 -8.33 -14.65 -12.38
N GLY A 233 -7.12 -14.98 -11.92
CA GLY A 233 -6.21 -15.89 -12.61
C GLY A 233 -6.82 -17.28 -12.80
N VAL A 234 -7.43 -17.83 -11.77
CA VAL A 234 -8.15 -19.13 -11.86
C VAL A 234 -9.31 -19.04 -12.87
N GLU A 235 -10.10 -17.98 -12.83
CA GLU A 235 -11.21 -17.75 -13.75
C GLU A 235 -10.74 -17.64 -15.20
N VAL A 236 -9.66 -16.91 -15.46
CA VAL A 236 -9.09 -16.75 -16.81
C VAL A 236 -8.47 -18.05 -17.31
N CYS A 237 -7.74 -18.79 -16.46
CA CYS A 237 -7.21 -20.12 -16.81
C CYS A 237 -8.31 -21.15 -17.16
N GLY A 238 -9.51 -20.96 -16.67
CA GLY A 238 -10.68 -21.77 -17.04
C GLY A 238 -11.28 -21.44 -18.41
N GLN A 239 -10.91 -20.30 -19.03
CA GLN A 239 -11.47 -19.79 -20.27
C GLN A 239 -10.41 -19.56 -21.37
N PHE A 240 -9.12 -19.61 -21.04
CA PHE A 240 -8.02 -19.32 -21.95
C PHE A 240 -6.88 -20.33 -21.74
N PRO A 241 -6.05 -20.64 -22.78
CA PRO A 241 -4.93 -21.58 -22.65
C PRO A 241 -3.97 -21.18 -21.52
N PRO A 242 -3.79 -22.02 -20.49
CA PRO A 242 -2.93 -21.68 -19.34
C PRO A 242 -1.47 -21.45 -19.69
N GLU A 243 -0.96 -22.13 -20.72
CA GLU A 243 0.41 -21.99 -21.24
C GLU A 243 0.69 -20.62 -21.89
N ASP A 244 -0.36 -19.89 -22.25
CA ASP A 244 -0.27 -18.54 -22.81
C ASP A 244 -0.48 -17.45 -21.78
N LEU A 245 -0.58 -17.82 -20.49
CA LEU A 245 -0.85 -16.90 -19.40
C LEU A 245 0.31 -16.81 -18.41
N ALA A 246 0.61 -15.58 -17.96
CA ALA A 246 1.37 -15.30 -16.75
C ALA A 246 0.43 -14.71 -15.69
N VAL A 247 0.39 -15.31 -14.51
CA VAL A 247 -0.46 -14.85 -13.41
C VAL A 247 0.40 -14.25 -12.31
N ILE A 248 0.17 -12.97 -12.01
CA ILE A 248 0.73 -12.30 -10.83
C ILE A 248 -0.15 -12.67 -9.64
N CYS A 249 0.36 -13.56 -8.79
CA CYS A 249 -0.37 -14.12 -7.66
C CYS A 249 0.16 -13.59 -6.31
N SER A 250 -0.75 -13.37 -5.38
CA SER A 250 -0.46 -12.84 -4.04
C SER A 250 -0.55 -13.90 -2.95
N LEU A 251 -1.27 -14.99 -3.20
CA LEU A 251 -1.34 -16.16 -2.33
C LEU A 251 -0.17 -17.09 -2.64
N ASP A 252 0.40 -17.67 -1.59
CA ASP A 252 1.50 -18.65 -1.72
C ASP A 252 0.93 -20.07 -1.87
N ASP A 253 0.11 -20.26 -2.91
CA ASP A 253 -0.48 -21.56 -3.25
C ASP A 253 -0.45 -21.81 -4.77
N PRO A 254 0.65 -22.38 -5.28
CA PRO A 254 0.78 -22.68 -6.70
C PRO A 254 -0.23 -23.75 -7.17
N GLY A 255 -0.80 -24.53 -6.25
CA GLY A 255 -1.81 -25.57 -6.57
C GLY A 255 -3.15 -25.00 -7.04
N LEU A 256 -3.37 -23.70 -6.90
CA LEU A 256 -4.56 -23.03 -7.42
C LEU A 256 -4.62 -22.99 -8.96
N PHE A 257 -3.49 -23.14 -9.65
CA PHE A 257 -3.38 -22.93 -11.07
C PHE A 257 -3.00 -24.21 -11.83
N PRO A 258 -3.42 -24.34 -13.10
CA PRO A 258 -2.93 -25.42 -13.96
C PRO A 258 -1.39 -25.40 -14.05
N PRO A 259 -0.72 -26.56 -14.10
CA PRO A 259 0.76 -26.63 -14.08
C PRO A 259 1.45 -25.89 -15.23
N GLN A 260 0.75 -25.65 -16.35
CA GLN A 260 1.28 -24.94 -17.52
C GLN A 260 1.29 -23.43 -17.38
N THR A 261 0.61 -22.90 -16.35
CA THR A 261 0.51 -21.46 -16.10
C THR A 261 1.85 -20.90 -15.61
N THR A 262 2.31 -19.82 -16.20
CA THR A 262 3.48 -19.09 -15.69
C THR A 262 3.10 -18.30 -14.44
N LEU A 263 3.60 -18.67 -13.26
CA LEU A 263 3.35 -17.95 -12.02
C LEU A 263 4.42 -16.91 -11.75
N LEU A 264 3.98 -15.72 -11.38
CA LEU A 264 4.80 -14.58 -10.98
C LEU A 264 4.43 -14.17 -9.55
N PRO A 265 5.08 -14.74 -8.53
CA PRO A 265 4.72 -14.49 -7.15
C PRO A 265 4.99 -13.04 -6.73
N ALA A 266 3.98 -12.39 -6.15
CA ALA A 266 4.05 -11.12 -5.45
C ALA A 266 3.35 -11.26 -4.08
N PRO A 267 3.91 -12.07 -3.15
CA PRO A 267 3.20 -12.54 -1.97
C PRO A 267 2.75 -11.41 -1.04
N ASN A 268 1.57 -11.53 -0.49
CA ASN A 268 1.08 -10.65 0.56
C ASN A 268 1.98 -10.68 1.81
N ALA A 269 2.59 -11.83 2.11
CA ALA A 269 3.55 -11.98 3.20
C ALA A 269 4.76 -11.03 3.06
N ASP A 270 5.32 -10.89 1.86
CA ASP A 270 6.47 -10.00 1.61
C ASP A 270 6.08 -8.52 1.74
N LYS A 271 4.89 -8.15 1.25
CA LYS A 271 4.34 -6.80 1.45
C LYS A 271 4.09 -6.50 2.92
N ALA A 272 3.51 -7.44 3.65
CA ALA A 272 3.25 -7.35 5.08
C ALA A 272 4.55 -7.18 5.87
N LYS A 273 5.58 -7.98 5.55
CA LYS A 273 6.91 -7.90 6.15
C LYS A 273 7.56 -6.54 5.91
N ALA A 274 7.53 -6.03 4.68
CA ALA A 274 8.06 -4.71 4.34
C ALA A 274 7.31 -3.60 5.08
N ALA A 275 5.97 -3.68 5.15
CA ALA A 275 5.15 -2.70 5.84
C ALA A 275 5.40 -2.71 7.36
N ALA A 276 5.54 -3.89 7.97
CA ALA A 276 5.84 -4.02 9.39
C ALA A 276 7.25 -3.51 9.75
N ALA A 277 8.24 -3.73 8.89
CA ALA A 277 9.58 -3.19 9.04
C ALA A 277 9.56 -1.66 9.05
N VAL A 278 8.90 -1.03 8.07
CA VAL A 278 8.72 0.44 8.03
C VAL A 278 8.04 0.95 9.29
N ALA A 279 7.02 0.25 9.78
CA ALA A 279 6.35 0.66 11.02
C ALA A 279 7.28 0.59 12.23
N SER A 280 8.09 -0.45 12.33
CA SER A 280 9.11 -0.60 13.38
C SER A 280 10.09 0.59 13.37
N ASP A 281 10.66 0.89 12.20
CA ASP A 281 11.62 1.97 12.02
C ASP A 281 11.00 3.34 12.37
N LEU A 282 9.75 3.57 11.94
CA LEU A 282 9.03 4.80 12.29
C LEU A 282 8.72 4.91 13.79
N LEU A 283 8.40 3.82 14.45
CA LEU A 283 8.09 3.80 15.88
C LEU A 283 9.34 3.89 16.77
N THR A 284 10.46 3.36 16.31
CA THR A 284 11.76 3.45 16.99
C THR A 284 12.56 4.68 16.60
N LEU A 285 12.11 5.43 15.60
CA LEU A 285 12.80 6.58 14.99
C LEU A 285 14.14 6.20 14.33
N ASP A 286 14.27 4.95 13.92
CA ASP A 286 15.45 4.39 13.25
C ASP A 286 15.20 4.30 11.73
N TYR A 287 14.82 5.41 11.11
CA TYR A 287 14.60 5.48 9.67
C TYR A 287 15.50 6.57 9.05
N ASP A 288 15.93 6.29 7.82
CA ASP A 288 16.72 7.23 7.03
C ASP A 288 15.77 8.19 6.28
N PRO A 289 15.74 9.48 6.63
CA PRO A 289 14.87 10.46 5.99
C PRO A 289 15.23 10.73 4.51
N THR A 290 16.42 10.26 4.04
CA THR A 290 16.85 10.40 2.65
C THR A 290 16.34 9.26 1.76
N GLN A 291 15.89 8.16 2.35
CA GLN A 291 15.26 7.08 1.61
C GLN A 291 13.87 7.50 1.10
N GLY A 292 13.56 7.08 -0.11
CA GLY A 292 12.25 7.32 -0.69
C GLY A 292 11.13 6.67 0.13
N ASN A 293 9.96 7.27 0.09
CA ASN A 293 8.78 6.75 0.79
C ASN A 293 7.96 5.73 -0.03
N ARG A 294 8.45 5.33 -1.21
CA ARG A 294 7.86 4.31 -2.07
C ARG A 294 8.77 3.07 -2.05
N ILE A 295 8.27 1.99 -1.48
CA ILE A 295 8.99 0.72 -1.34
C ILE A 295 8.37 -0.28 -2.28
N LEU A 296 9.15 -0.74 -3.26
CA LEU A 296 8.75 -1.75 -4.21
C LEU A 296 9.17 -3.13 -3.71
N VAL A 297 8.21 -4.00 -3.51
CA VAL A 297 8.41 -5.38 -3.10
C VAL A 297 8.62 -6.22 -4.36
N LYS A 298 9.82 -6.74 -4.50
CA LYS A 298 10.20 -7.59 -5.64
C LYS A 298 9.57 -8.96 -5.51
N GLY A 299 9.10 -9.51 -6.64
CA GLY A 299 8.72 -10.91 -6.70
C GLY A 299 9.94 -11.84 -6.50
N ASN A 300 9.74 -12.93 -5.78
CA ASN A 300 10.74 -13.99 -5.68
C ASN A 300 10.60 -14.91 -6.90
N PHE A 301 11.44 -14.69 -7.91
CA PHE A 301 11.47 -15.57 -9.06
C PHE A 301 12.52 -16.67 -8.84
N PRO A 302 12.14 -17.94 -8.80
CA PRO A 302 13.13 -19.00 -8.85
C PRO A 302 13.91 -18.84 -10.16
N THR A 303 15.20 -18.61 -10.05
CA THR A 303 16.12 -18.68 -11.21
C THR A 303 16.01 -20.10 -11.77
N ASN A 304 15.51 -20.21 -13.00
CA ASN A 304 15.59 -21.46 -13.74
C ASN A 304 17.06 -21.87 -13.81
N GLY A 305 17.42 -22.90 -13.02
CA GLY A 305 18.71 -23.58 -13.08
C GLY A 305 18.82 -24.42 -14.33
#